data_eaef4b96bf0e690c2bb5d404c8f54ec6
#
_entry.id   eaef4b96bf0e690c2bb5d404c8f54ec6
#
_cell.length_a   1.000
_cell.length_b   1.000
_cell.length_c   1.000
_cell.angle_alpha   90.00
_cell.angle_beta   90.00
_cell.angle_gamma   90.00
#
_symmetry.space_group_name_H-M   'P 1'
#
loop_
_entity.id
_entity.type
_entity.pdbx_description
1 polymer ?
#
loop_
_entity_poly.entity_id
_entity_poly.type
_entity_poly.pdbx_seq_one_letter_code
_entity_poly.pdbx_strand_id
1 'polypeptide(L)'
;GFIDKDSSHKGNFVPRLLVNNKEENVLSTIIDQLHNCQSFCISVAFITESGLASLKSHFYDLSKKGVKGRIITSNYLGFNSPKMFEELLKLENVEVKLTNIEGFHAKGYIFEHHNHTSFIIGSSNLTSNALKLNYEHNLFLSTHKNGDLVNNIKYKFDELWDSSFSLTNEWINEYKQSFEYQTLQKVFDNTVVQNSDIKKFNESKLIKPNLMQEHALKSLESLRNVGEEKGLIISATGTGKTILCALDVRAYSPDKFLFIVHNEGILNRAIEEFKKVFPYEDESNFGLLTGKRKDHDAKFLFATIQTLSKKENYKLFNSNHF
;
A
#
# COMPACT_ATOMS: atom_id res chain seq x y z
N GLY A 1 -19.73 8.62 -28.12
CA GLY A 1 -19.50 7.21 -28.07
C GLY A 1 -18.11 6.89 -27.56
N PHE A 2 -18.07 6.37 -26.36
CA PHE A 2 -16.79 6.11 -25.67
C PHE A 2 -15.98 4.96 -26.29
N ILE A 3 -16.56 4.13 -27.18
CA ILE A 3 -15.94 2.86 -27.52
C ILE A 3 -16.50 2.37 -28.86
N ASP A 4 -16.21 3.08 -29.93
CA ASP A 4 -16.40 2.51 -31.27
C ASP A 4 -15.02 2.40 -31.94
N LYS A 5 -14.60 1.16 -32.23
CA LYS A 5 -13.34 0.88 -32.94
C LYS A 5 -13.31 1.50 -34.35
N ASP A 6 -14.46 1.73 -34.92
CA ASP A 6 -14.61 2.24 -36.28
C ASP A 6 -14.72 3.77 -36.34
N SER A 7 -14.88 4.44 -35.20
CA SER A 7 -14.77 5.90 -35.14
C SER A 7 -13.30 6.31 -35.14
N SER A 8 -12.77 6.63 -36.30
CA SER A 8 -11.39 7.06 -36.52
C SER A 8 -11.07 8.43 -35.90
N HIS A 9 -11.19 8.58 -34.60
CA HIS A 9 -10.61 9.71 -33.90
C HIS A 9 -9.13 9.44 -33.62
N LYS A 10 -8.32 9.70 -34.62
CA LYS A 10 -6.87 9.93 -34.46
C LYS A 10 -6.69 11.22 -33.65
N GLY A 11 -6.80 11.13 -32.33
CA GLY A 11 -6.66 12.28 -31.47
C GLY A 11 -6.37 11.89 -30.02
N ASN A 12 -5.96 12.87 -29.22
CA ASN A 12 -5.58 12.75 -27.81
C ASN A 12 -6.71 12.28 -26.85
N PHE A 13 -7.89 11.93 -27.38
CA PHE A 13 -9.09 11.61 -26.61
C PHE A 13 -9.42 10.11 -26.52
N VAL A 14 -8.45 9.25 -26.84
CA VAL A 14 -8.63 7.79 -26.71
C VAL A 14 -8.27 7.37 -25.29
N PRO A 15 -9.20 6.74 -24.53
CA PRO A 15 -8.89 6.15 -23.23
C PRO A 15 -7.79 5.10 -23.37
N ARG A 16 -6.81 5.13 -22.45
CA ARG A 16 -5.72 4.14 -22.41
C ARG A 16 -5.64 3.52 -21.02
N LEU A 17 -5.48 2.21 -20.98
CA LEU A 17 -5.09 1.52 -19.76
C LEU A 17 -3.57 1.66 -19.60
N LEU A 18 -3.15 2.32 -18.52
CA LEU A 18 -1.74 2.43 -18.15
C LEU A 18 -1.38 1.32 -17.18
N VAL A 19 -0.40 0.54 -17.56
CA VAL A 19 0.24 -0.48 -16.72
C VAL A 19 1.74 -0.26 -16.77
N ASN A 20 2.44 -0.58 -15.68
CA ASN A 20 3.89 -0.53 -15.70
C ASN A 20 4.44 -1.76 -16.45
N ASN A 21 5.09 -1.50 -17.58
CA ASN A 21 5.76 -2.53 -18.39
C ASN A 21 7.11 -1.99 -18.91
N LYS A 22 7.76 -2.71 -19.82
CA LYS A 22 9.06 -2.32 -20.36
C LYS A 22 9.03 -1.09 -21.27
N GLU A 23 7.90 -0.81 -21.87
CA GLU A 23 7.74 0.24 -22.90
C GLU A 23 7.11 1.50 -22.31
N GLU A 24 6.20 1.37 -21.35
CA GLU A 24 5.45 2.47 -20.75
C GLU A 24 5.29 2.24 -19.25
N ASN A 25 5.33 3.32 -18.47
CA ASN A 25 4.99 3.30 -17.05
C ASN A 25 4.19 4.55 -16.68
N VAL A 26 3.56 4.51 -15.52
CA VAL A 26 2.71 5.61 -15.04
C VAL A 26 3.52 6.89 -14.88
N LEU A 27 4.78 6.78 -14.43
CA LEU A 27 5.65 7.95 -14.26
C LEU A 27 5.90 8.69 -15.57
N SER A 28 6.24 7.97 -16.65
CA SER A 28 6.50 8.60 -17.96
C SER A 28 5.28 9.38 -18.46
N THR A 29 4.09 8.81 -18.29
CA THR A 29 2.84 9.50 -18.66
C THR A 29 2.60 10.73 -17.79
N ILE A 30 2.82 10.67 -16.47
CA ILE A 30 2.71 11.86 -15.59
C ILE A 30 3.69 12.95 -16.04
N ILE A 31 4.94 12.61 -16.33
CA ILE A 31 5.96 13.56 -16.77
C ILE A 31 5.55 14.23 -18.10
N ASP A 32 5.08 13.45 -19.06
CA ASP A 32 4.62 13.98 -20.35
C ASP A 32 3.46 14.97 -20.19
N GLN A 33 2.51 14.67 -19.28
CA GLN A 33 1.40 15.56 -19.00
C GLN A 33 1.86 16.83 -18.27
N LEU A 34 2.78 16.73 -17.29
CA LEU A 34 3.33 17.88 -16.59
C LEU A 34 4.06 18.84 -17.52
N HIS A 35 4.83 18.33 -18.49
CA HIS A 35 5.59 19.19 -19.41
C HIS A 35 4.75 20.19 -20.19
N ASN A 36 3.48 19.85 -20.47
CA ASN A 36 2.60 20.60 -21.36
C ASN A 36 1.37 21.20 -20.64
N CYS A 37 1.24 21.03 -19.32
CA CYS A 37 0.07 21.53 -18.59
C CYS A 37 0.21 23.02 -18.23
N GLN A 38 -0.95 23.66 -18.02
CA GLN A 38 -1.09 25.02 -17.48
C GLN A 38 -1.29 25.01 -15.96
N SER A 39 -1.85 23.92 -15.43
CA SER A 39 -1.99 23.64 -14.01
C SER A 39 -2.17 22.15 -13.80
N PHE A 40 -1.95 21.67 -12.57
CA PHE A 40 -2.17 20.28 -12.23
C PHE A 40 -2.75 20.11 -10.82
N CYS A 41 -3.49 19.01 -10.62
CA CYS A 41 -4.00 18.60 -9.32
C CYS A 41 -3.68 17.13 -9.08
N ILE A 42 -3.20 16.79 -7.91
CA ILE A 42 -2.87 15.43 -7.49
C ILE A 42 -3.60 15.12 -6.18
N SER A 43 -4.36 14.03 -6.15
CA SER A 43 -4.95 13.49 -4.92
C SER A 43 -4.48 12.06 -4.72
N VAL A 44 -3.64 11.82 -3.72
CA VAL A 44 -3.06 10.50 -3.44
C VAL A 44 -2.98 10.24 -1.95
N ALA A 45 -3.31 9.03 -1.54
CA ALA A 45 -3.25 8.66 -0.12
C ALA A 45 -1.81 8.62 0.40
N PHE A 46 -0.87 8.13 -0.41
CA PHE A 46 0.51 7.91 0.01
C PHE A 46 1.51 8.56 -0.95
N ILE A 47 2.50 9.22 -0.34
CA ILE A 47 3.63 9.82 -1.03
C ILE A 47 4.91 9.33 -0.35
N THR A 48 5.84 8.78 -1.12
CA THR A 48 7.18 8.47 -0.60
C THR A 48 8.20 9.51 -1.04
N GLU A 49 9.28 9.66 -0.27
CA GLU A 49 10.40 10.54 -0.65
C GLU A 49 10.95 10.19 -2.05
N SER A 50 11.06 8.89 -2.37
CA SER A 50 11.52 8.42 -3.67
C SER A 50 10.53 8.68 -4.81
N GLY A 51 9.22 8.58 -4.52
CA GLY A 51 8.17 8.94 -5.47
C GLY A 51 8.18 10.45 -5.78
N LEU A 52 8.23 11.27 -4.74
CA LEU A 52 8.33 12.71 -4.87
C LEU A 52 9.62 13.14 -5.59
N ALA A 53 10.76 12.52 -5.26
CA ALA A 53 12.05 12.81 -5.90
C ALA A 53 12.01 12.58 -7.42
N SER A 54 11.21 11.61 -7.88
CA SER A 54 11.05 11.35 -9.33
C SER A 54 10.37 12.50 -10.09
N LEU A 55 9.67 13.41 -9.41
CA LEU A 55 8.95 14.54 -10.01
C LEU A 55 9.53 15.92 -9.64
N LYS A 56 10.45 16.01 -8.67
CA LYS A 56 10.96 17.30 -8.17
C LYS A 56 11.56 18.21 -9.24
N SER A 57 12.37 17.66 -10.15
CA SER A 57 12.93 18.43 -11.25
C SER A 57 11.86 19.01 -12.18
N HIS A 58 10.81 18.22 -12.43
CA HIS A 58 9.68 18.66 -13.28
C HIS A 58 8.86 19.75 -12.59
N PHE A 59 8.61 19.63 -11.27
CA PHE A 59 7.94 20.69 -10.50
C PHE A 59 8.78 21.98 -10.48
N TYR A 60 10.11 21.87 -10.35
CA TYR A 60 11.00 23.03 -10.45
C TYR A 60 10.92 23.70 -11.84
N ASP A 61 10.93 22.92 -12.91
CA ASP A 61 10.80 23.46 -14.27
C ASP A 61 9.44 24.15 -14.48
N LEU A 62 8.36 23.59 -13.90
CA LEU A 62 7.03 24.18 -13.91
C LEU A 62 6.97 25.49 -13.11
N SER A 63 7.67 25.56 -11.97
CA SER A 63 7.80 26.80 -11.19
C SER A 63 8.41 27.92 -12.02
N LYS A 64 9.47 27.63 -12.78
CA LYS A 64 10.11 28.62 -13.70
C LYS A 64 9.16 29.12 -14.81
N LYS A 65 8.19 28.27 -15.20
CA LYS A 65 7.14 28.61 -16.19
C LYS A 65 5.93 29.30 -15.56
N GLY A 66 5.88 29.47 -14.24
CA GLY A 66 4.74 30.05 -13.52
C GLY A 66 3.54 29.09 -13.42
N VAL A 67 3.72 27.81 -13.73
CA VAL A 67 2.65 26.78 -13.63
C VAL A 67 2.45 26.40 -12.17
N LYS A 68 1.22 26.45 -11.70
CA LYS A 68 0.85 26.10 -10.33
C LYS A 68 0.23 24.71 -10.22
N GLY A 69 0.44 24.08 -9.08
CA GLY A 69 -0.12 22.77 -8.76
C GLY A 69 -0.80 22.75 -7.40
N ARG A 70 -1.69 21.78 -7.22
CA ARG A 70 -2.36 21.47 -5.94
C ARG A 70 -2.19 19.98 -5.63
N ILE A 71 -1.78 19.67 -4.41
CA ILE A 71 -1.63 18.28 -3.95
C ILE A 71 -2.49 18.08 -2.70
N ILE A 72 -3.32 17.04 -2.70
CA ILE A 72 -4.03 16.54 -1.52
C ILE A 72 -3.46 15.18 -1.17
N THR A 73 -3.09 15.00 0.10
CA THR A 73 -2.69 13.72 0.66
C THR A 73 -3.24 13.57 2.08
N SER A 74 -2.89 12.51 2.78
CA SER A 74 -3.32 12.28 4.15
C SER A 74 -2.16 11.87 5.05
N ASN A 75 -2.36 11.96 6.35
CA ASN A 75 -1.48 11.37 7.36
C ASN A 75 -2.01 10.00 7.85
N TYR A 76 -3.01 9.45 7.18
CA TYR A 76 -3.68 8.22 7.56
C TYR A 76 -2.67 7.07 7.72
N LEU A 77 -2.75 6.38 8.86
CA LEU A 77 -1.89 5.26 9.26
C LEU A 77 -0.37 5.57 9.35
N GLY A 78 0.06 6.82 9.30
CA GLY A 78 1.48 7.19 9.44
C GLY A 78 2.39 6.65 8.31
N PHE A 79 1.84 6.40 7.11
CA PHE A 79 2.63 5.95 5.95
C PHE A 79 3.49 7.06 5.35
N ASN A 80 3.06 8.31 5.51
CA ASN A 80 3.77 9.46 5.02
C ASN A 80 4.76 9.96 6.09
N SER A 81 6.05 9.96 5.78
CA SER A 81 7.07 10.40 6.74
C SER A 81 7.04 11.92 6.96
N PRO A 82 7.38 12.42 8.16
CA PRO A 82 7.52 13.87 8.39
C PRO A 82 8.45 14.54 7.39
N LYS A 83 9.55 13.89 7.03
CA LYS A 83 10.52 14.37 6.06
C LYS A 83 9.92 14.53 4.66
N MET A 84 9.02 13.64 4.25
CA MET A 84 8.30 13.77 2.99
C MET A 84 7.42 15.03 2.98
N PHE A 85 6.74 15.36 4.09
CA PHE A 85 5.95 16.58 4.21
C PHE A 85 6.82 17.83 4.15
N GLU A 86 8.01 17.82 4.76
CA GLU A 86 8.99 18.92 4.63
C GLU A 86 9.42 19.12 3.17
N GLU A 87 9.63 18.04 2.44
CA GLU A 87 10.00 18.09 1.03
C GLU A 87 8.86 18.62 0.14
N LEU A 88 7.59 18.35 0.49
CA LEU A 88 6.44 18.94 -0.20
C LEU A 88 6.34 20.45 0.02
N LEU A 89 6.62 20.95 1.23
CA LEU A 89 6.61 22.39 1.52
C LEU A 89 7.70 23.19 0.79
N LYS A 90 8.75 22.53 0.31
CA LYS A 90 9.80 23.17 -0.49
C LYS A 90 9.40 23.43 -1.95
N LEU A 91 8.25 22.92 -2.38
CA LEU A 91 7.75 23.11 -3.73
C LEU A 91 7.05 24.48 -3.85
N GLU A 92 7.76 25.50 -4.35
CA GLU A 92 7.30 26.89 -4.39
C GLU A 92 6.03 27.11 -5.21
N ASN A 93 5.79 26.28 -6.21
CA ASN A 93 4.64 26.40 -7.11
C ASN A 93 3.50 25.42 -6.80
N VAL A 94 3.57 24.70 -5.68
CA VAL A 94 2.59 23.68 -5.31
C VAL A 94 1.98 23.97 -3.96
N GLU A 95 0.66 24.14 -3.92
CA GLU A 95 -0.07 24.19 -2.67
C GLU A 95 -0.39 22.76 -2.20
N VAL A 96 -0.18 22.49 -0.92
CA VAL A 96 -0.39 21.16 -0.35
C VAL A 96 -1.42 21.24 0.77
N LYS A 97 -2.44 20.38 0.69
CA LYS A 97 -3.41 20.20 1.75
C LYS A 97 -3.48 18.75 2.24
N LEU A 98 -3.90 18.59 3.48
CA LEU A 98 -4.11 17.30 4.13
C LEU A 98 -5.59 17.08 4.38
N THR A 99 -6.08 15.89 4.07
CA THR A 99 -7.45 15.51 4.37
C THR A 99 -7.52 14.62 5.62
N ASN A 100 -8.57 14.83 6.42
CA ASN A 100 -8.91 14.00 7.59
C ASN A 100 -9.99 12.96 7.28
N ILE A 101 -10.35 12.77 6.00
CA ILE A 101 -11.32 11.74 5.63
C ILE A 101 -10.78 10.37 6.02
N GLU A 102 -11.51 9.70 6.92
CA GLU A 102 -11.17 8.35 7.34
C GLU A 102 -11.23 7.39 6.13
N GLY A 103 -10.19 6.55 5.99
CA GLY A 103 -10.08 5.65 4.85
C GLY A 103 -9.76 6.33 3.51
N PHE A 104 -9.27 7.57 3.51
CA PHE A 104 -8.85 8.24 2.27
C PHE A 104 -7.84 7.41 1.49
N HIS A 105 -8.24 6.97 0.31
CA HIS A 105 -7.43 6.07 -0.53
C HIS A 105 -7.48 6.47 -2.02
N ALA A 106 -7.76 7.74 -2.32
CA ALA A 106 -7.78 8.25 -3.68
C ALA A 106 -6.42 8.18 -4.36
N LYS A 107 -6.41 8.00 -5.68
CA LYS A 107 -5.26 8.14 -6.55
C LYS A 107 -5.75 8.73 -7.86
N GLY A 108 -5.59 10.03 -7.96
CA GLY A 108 -6.02 10.82 -9.10
C GLY A 108 -4.97 11.89 -9.45
N TYR A 109 -4.72 12.04 -10.73
CA TYR A 109 -3.84 13.05 -11.29
C TYR A 109 -4.59 13.77 -12.40
N ILE A 110 -4.72 15.08 -12.31
CA ILE A 110 -5.45 15.93 -13.25
C ILE A 110 -4.47 16.94 -13.83
N PHE A 111 -4.48 17.10 -15.14
CA PHE A 111 -3.61 18.05 -15.85
C PHE A 111 -4.45 18.91 -16.77
N GLU A 112 -4.41 20.22 -16.57
CA GLU A 112 -5.10 21.18 -17.42
C GLU A 112 -4.16 21.66 -18.51
N HIS A 113 -4.55 21.49 -19.76
CA HIS A 113 -3.85 21.96 -20.94
C HIS A 113 -4.59 23.15 -21.58
N HIS A 114 -4.03 23.73 -22.62
CA HIS A 114 -4.63 24.89 -23.27
C HIS A 114 -6.05 24.62 -23.80
N ASN A 115 -6.27 23.45 -24.41
CA ASN A 115 -7.51 23.12 -25.12
C ASN A 115 -8.20 21.84 -24.60
N HIS A 116 -7.63 21.12 -23.66
CA HIS A 116 -8.18 19.89 -23.10
C HIS A 116 -7.74 19.72 -21.64
N THR A 117 -8.35 18.75 -20.96
CA THR A 117 -7.92 18.27 -19.63
C THR A 117 -7.66 16.78 -19.74
N SER A 118 -6.56 16.33 -19.17
CA SER A 118 -6.25 14.91 -19.05
C SER A 118 -6.19 14.47 -17.60
N PHE A 119 -6.48 13.20 -17.34
CA PHE A 119 -6.41 12.62 -16.00
C PHE A 119 -5.99 11.16 -16.01
N ILE A 120 -5.35 10.79 -14.91
CA ILE A 120 -5.02 9.43 -14.57
C ILE A 120 -5.77 9.09 -13.29
N ILE A 121 -6.59 8.06 -13.32
CA ILE A 121 -7.32 7.55 -12.15
C ILE A 121 -7.08 6.05 -12.05
N GLY A 122 -6.71 5.57 -10.87
CA GLY A 122 -6.46 4.14 -10.71
C GLY A 122 -5.89 3.74 -9.37
N SER A 123 -4.92 2.83 -9.38
CA SER A 123 -4.33 2.26 -8.18
C SER A 123 -3.00 2.90 -7.75
N SER A 124 -2.36 3.73 -8.59
CA SER A 124 -1.01 4.23 -8.34
C SER A 124 -0.94 5.41 -7.39
N ASN A 125 -0.36 5.19 -6.21
CA ASN A 125 0.09 6.25 -5.31
C ASN A 125 1.35 6.95 -5.83
N LEU A 126 1.73 8.09 -5.25
CA LEU A 126 2.96 8.81 -5.58
C LEU A 126 4.18 8.13 -4.88
N THR A 127 4.43 6.89 -5.25
CA THR A 127 5.55 6.09 -4.76
C THR A 127 6.36 5.55 -5.94
N SER A 128 7.68 5.42 -5.78
CA SER A 128 8.55 4.97 -6.88
C SER A 128 8.11 3.62 -7.45
N ASN A 129 7.70 2.69 -6.57
CA ASN A 129 7.26 1.36 -6.99
C ASN A 129 5.92 1.40 -7.74
N ALA A 130 4.93 2.14 -7.25
CA ALA A 130 3.63 2.25 -7.93
C ALA A 130 3.74 2.96 -9.29
N LEU A 131 4.65 3.92 -9.41
CA LEU A 131 4.83 4.68 -10.63
C LEU A 131 5.66 3.96 -11.71
N LYS A 132 6.51 2.99 -11.33
CA LYS A 132 7.51 2.39 -12.24
C LYS A 132 7.48 0.87 -12.33
N LEU A 133 7.19 0.17 -11.22
CA LEU A 133 7.52 -1.24 -11.07
C LEU A 133 6.31 -2.14 -10.80
N ASN A 134 5.42 -1.71 -9.89
CA ASN A 134 4.28 -2.52 -9.51
C ASN A 134 3.33 -2.70 -10.70
N TYR A 135 2.67 -3.85 -10.74
CA TYR A 135 1.57 -4.05 -11.66
C TYR A 135 0.36 -3.25 -11.17
N GLU A 136 0.13 -2.11 -11.81
CA GLU A 136 -0.92 -1.16 -11.45
C GLU A 136 -1.93 -1.06 -12.61
N HIS A 137 -3.18 -0.79 -12.28
CA HIS A 137 -4.19 -0.47 -13.29
C HIS A 137 -4.61 0.99 -13.15
N ASN A 138 -4.29 1.79 -14.14
CA ASN A 138 -4.72 3.17 -14.21
C ASN A 138 -5.38 3.45 -15.55
N LEU A 139 -6.43 4.24 -15.51
CA LEU A 139 -7.09 4.73 -16.71
C LEU A 139 -6.58 6.14 -17.00
N PHE A 140 -5.98 6.32 -18.19
CA PHE A 140 -5.66 7.63 -18.73
C PHE A 140 -6.77 8.09 -19.67
N LEU A 141 -7.27 9.28 -19.44
CA LEU A 141 -8.32 9.92 -20.24
C LEU A 141 -7.92 11.35 -20.58
N SER A 142 -8.28 11.77 -21.78
CA SER A 142 -8.28 13.20 -22.15
C SER A 142 -9.66 13.60 -22.65
N THR A 143 -10.08 14.82 -22.35
CA THR A 143 -11.39 15.32 -22.76
C THR A 143 -11.35 16.83 -22.97
N HIS A 144 -12.31 17.36 -23.71
CA HIS A 144 -12.49 18.79 -23.82
C HIS A 144 -12.75 19.45 -22.46
N LYS A 145 -12.29 20.70 -22.27
CA LYS A 145 -12.36 21.44 -21.00
C LYS A 145 -13.75 21.52 -20.37
N ASN A 146 -14.80 21.49 -21.17
CA ASN A 146 -16.20 21.67 -20.73
C ASN A 146 -17.00 20.36 -20.73
N GLY A 147 -16.34 19.19 -20.78
CA GLY A 147 -17.01 17.90 -20.72
C GLY A 147 -17.59 17.61 -19.34
N ASP A 148 -18.77 16.99 -19.26
CA ASP A 148 -19.43 16.69 -17.97
C ASP A 148 -18.55 15.85 -17.04
N LEU A 149 -17.81 14.89 -17.58
CA LEU A 149 -16.90 14.06 -16.79
C LEU A 149 -15.79 14.90 -16.15
N VAL A 150 -15.16 15.82 -16.90
CA VAL A 150 -14.14 16.74 -16.38
C VAL A 150 -14.70 17.60 -15.28
N ASN A 151 -15.87 18.20 -15.51
CA ASN A 151 -16.51 19.07 -14.54
C ASN A 151 -16.79 18.32 -13.24
N ASN A 152 -17.28 17.07 -13.33
CA ASN A 152 -17.53 16.23 -12.16
C ASN A 152 -16.26 15.87 -11.41
N ILE A 153 -15.18 15.49 -12.11
CA ILE A 153 -13.90 15.13 -11.47
C ILE A 153 -13.27 16.35 -10.80
N LYS A 154 -13.27 17.51 -11.47
CA LYS A 154 -12.76 18.76 -10.90
C LYS A 154 -13.61 19.19 -9.70
N TYR A 155 -14.92 19.15 -9.82
CA TYR A 155 -15.82 19.46 -8.71
C TYR A 155 -15.54 18.59 -7.48
N LYS A 156 -15.34 17.28 -7.66
CA LYS A 156 -15.01 16.37 -6.55
C LYS A 156 -13.61 16.63 -5.98
N PHE A 157 -12.66 17.03 -6.80
CA PHE A 157 -11.36 17.46 -6.30
C PHE A 157 -11.46 18.77 -5.51
N ASP A 158 -12.22 19.76 -6.01
CA ASP A 158 -12.39 21.05 -5.35
C ASP A 158 -13.17 20.90 -4.03
N GLU A 159 -14.23 20.08 -3.98
CA GLU A 159 -14.96 19.72 -2.75
C GLU A 159 -14.01 19.12 -1.69
N LEU A 160 -13.15 18.20 -2.11
CA LEU A 160 -12.13 17.61 -1.24
C LEU A 160 -11.08 18.65 -0.81
N TRP A 161 -10.66 19.51 -1.73
CA TRP A 161 -9.71 20.59 -1.48
C TRP A 161 -10.22 21.58 -0.44
N ASP A 162 -11.47 21.99 -0.56
CA ASP A 162 -12.09 22.96 0.34
C ASP A 162 -12.32 22.39 1.75
N SER A 163 -12.57 21.08 1.86
CA SER A 163 -12.70 20.38 3.14
C SER A 163 -11.36 20.00 3.78
N SER A 164 -10.24 20.19 3.08
CA SER A 164 -8.90 19.85 3.55
C SER A 164 -8.18 21.07 4.14
N PHE A 165 -7.26 20.85 5.06
CA PHE A 165 -6.47 21.90 5.69
C PHE A 165 -5.05 22.00 5.08
N SER A 166 -4.48 23.21 5.12
CA SER A 166 -3.15 23.47 4.55
C SER A 166 -2.06 22.77 5.34
N LEU A 167 -1.10 22.19 4.63
CA LEU A 167 0.14 21.68 5.21
C LEU A 167 0.98 22.87 5.66
N THR A 168 1.39 22.90 6.95
CA THR A 168 2.22 23.97 7.54
C THR A 168 3.40 23.38 8.29
N ASN A 169 4.42 24.21 8.57
CA ASN A 169 5.55 23.81 9.39
C ASN A 169 5.13 23.45 10.82
N GLU A 170 4.15 24.18 11.37
CA GLU A 170 3.60 23.95 12.70
C GLU A 170 2.98 22.54 12.76
N TRP A 171 2.14 22.21 11.79
CA TRP A 171 1.53 20.87 11.70
C TRP A 171 2.60 19.78 11.55
N ILE A 172 3.63 19.99 10.72
CA ILE A 172 4.73 19.01 10.55
C ILE A 172 5.46 18.79 11.88
N ASN A 173 5.71 19.86 12.67
CA ASN A 173 6.38 19.75 13.96
C ASN A 173 5.52 18.97 14.98
N GLU A 174 4.22 19.20 15.03
CA GLU A 174 3.29 18.42 15.85
C GLU A 174 3.25 16.95 15.38
N TYR A 175 3.18 16.73 14.09
CA TYR A 175 3.19 15.39 13.49
C TYR A 175 4.50 14.65 13.79
N LYS A 176 5.65 15.32 13.74
CA LYS A 176 6.95 14.74 14.13
C LYS A 176 6.93 14.24 15.57
N GLN A 177 6.46 15.06 16.49
CA GLN A 177 6.40 14.69 17.91
C GLN A 177 5.52 13.43 18.10
N SER A 178 4.36 13.40 17.46
CA SER A 178 3.48 12.24 17.52
C SER A 178 4.09 11.01 16.82
N PHE A 179 4.78 11.22 15.73
CA PHE A 179 5.47 10.17 14.95
C PHE A 179 6.68 9.62 15.71
N GLU A 180 7.48 10.49 16.33
CA GLU A 180 8.60 10.12 17.20
C GLU A 180 8.12 9.46 18.50
N TYR A 181 7.05 9.99 19.11
CA TYR A 181 6.43 9.40 20.29
C TYR A 181 5.89 7.99 20.00
N GLN A 182 5.22 7.78 18.88
CA GLN A 182 4.81 6.46 18.44
C GLN A 182 6.00 5.55 18.16
N THR A 183 7.09 6.09 17.62
CA THR A 183 8.33 5.34 17.37
C THR A 183 9.05 5.06 18.69
N LEU A 184 9.08 5.98 19.64
CA LEU A 184 9.67 5.82 20.97
C LEU A 184 8.83 4.90 21.87
N GLN A 185 7.49 4.98 21.85
CA GLN A 185 6.64 4.00 22.53
C GLN A 185 6.92 2.59 22.01
N LYS A 186 7.09 2.43 20.70
CA LYS A 186 7.51 1.15 20.10
C LYS A 186 8.88 0.68 20.61
N VAL A 187 9.81 1.60 20.88
CA VAL A 187 11.10 1.28 21.46
C VAL A 187 10.97 0.97 22.96
N PHE A 188 10.15 1.73 23.71
CA PHE A 188 9.93 1.55 25.16
C PHE A 188 9.12 0.27 25.45
N ASP A 189 8.06 -0.02 24.71
CA ASP A 189 7.30 -1.27 24.84
C ASP A 189 8.18 -2.49 24.54
N ASN A 190 9.19 -2.32 23.66
CA ASN A 190 10.23 -3.33 23.42
C ASN A 190 11.32 -3.38 24.50
N THR A 191 11.51 -2.34 25.33
CA THR A 191 12.55 -2.30 26.37
C THR A 191 12.07 -2.74 27.75
N VAL A 192 10.77 -2.60 28.07
CA VAL A 192 10.19 -3.04 29.37
C VAL A 192 10.14 -4.57 29.48
N VAL A 193 10.25 -5.31 28.38
CA VAL A 193 10.35 -6.79 28.37
C VAL A 193 11.79 -7.29 28.55
N GLN A 194 12.80 -6.41 28.67
CA GLN A 194 14.24 -6.79 28.75
C GLN A 194 14.85 -6.62 30.15
N ASN A 195 14.53 -7.53 31.06
CA ASN A 195 15.42 -7.85 32.16
C ASN A 195 15.77 -9.35 32.13
N SER A 196 16.63 -9.75 31.20
CA SER A 196 17.49 -10.92 31.32
C SER A 196 18.62 -10.86 30.27
N ASP A 197 19.85 -10.75 30.75
CA ASP A 197 21.08 -10.45 30.01
C ASP A 197 21.66 -11.58 29.11
N ILE A 198 20.86 -12.49 28.58
CA ILE A 198 21.36 -13.63 27.77
C ILE A 198 20.84 -13.64 26.30
N LYS A 199 19.97 -12.73 25.88
CA LYS A 199 19.37 -12.74 24.52
C LYS A 199 19.89 -11.69 23.53
N LYS A 200 20.86 -10.86 23.89
CA LYS A 200 21.28 -9.70 23.07
C LYS A 200 21.99 -10.00 21.73
N PHE A 201 22.34 -11.24 21.42
CA PHE A 201 23.10 -11.55 20.18
C PHE A 201 22.21 -11.97 18.98
N ASN A 202 20.92 -12.29 19.19
CA ASN A 202 20.08 -12.89 18.15
C ASN A 202 18.92 -12.01 17.67
N GLU A 203 18.61 -10.85 18.27
CA GLU A 203 17.42 -10.05 17.96
C GLU A 203 17.51 -9.20 16.68
N SER A 204 18.68 -8.99 16.13
CA SER A 204 18.88 -8.19 14.91
C SER A 204 18.34 -8.85 13.62
N LYS A 205 17.96 -10.13 13.67
CA LYS A 205 17.42 -10.89 12.52
C LYS A 205 15.90 -11.06 12.53
N LEU A 206 15.20 -10.70 13.61
CA LEU A 206 13.74 -10.91 13.70
C LEU A 206 12.98 -9.83 12.94
N ILE A 207 12.08 -10.25 12.04
CA ILE A 207 11.15 -9.34 11.37
C ILE A 207 10.21 -8.74 12.42
N LYS A 208 10.15 -7.40 12.43
CA LYS A 208 9.22 -6.61 13.25
C LYS A 208 7.99 -6.21 12.44
N PRO A 209 6.81 -6.17 13.06
CA PRO A 209 5.61 -5.70 12.38
C PRO A 209 5.74 -4.21 12.01
N ASN A 210 5.14 -3.80 10.89
CA ASN A 210 4.91 -2.41 10.60
C ASN A 210 3.65 -1.91 11.34
N LEU A 211 3.41 -0.59 11.34
CA LEU A 211 2.32 0.02 12.09
C LEU A 211 0.94 -0.60 11.81
N MET A 212 0.62 -0.85 10.54
CA MET A 212 -0.65 -1.49 10.16
C MET A 212 -0.73 -2.92 10.72
N GLN A 213 0.36 -3.66 10.66
CA GLN A 213 0.44 -5.03 11.19
C GLN A 213 0.33 -5.03 12.72
N GLU A 214 0.92 -4.06 13.41
CA GLU A 214 0.76 -3.89 14.87
C GLU A 214 -0.70 -3.65 15.28
N HIS A 215 -1.40 -2.76 14.57
CA HIS A 215 -2.84 -2.54 14.83
C HIS A 215 -3.67 -3.79 14.59
N ALA A 216 -3.40 -4.51 13.51
CA ALA A 216 -4.09 -5.75 13.21
C ALA A 216 -3.80 -6.83 14.26
N LEU A 217 -2.55 -6.98 14.71
CA LEU A 217 -2.16 -7.91 15.77
C LEU A 217 -2.86 -7.59 17.09
N LYS A 218 -2.90 -6.32 17.51
CA LYS A 218 -3.63 -5.89 18.72
C LYS A 218 -5.13 -6.17 18.62
N SER A 219 -5.73 -5.97 17.45
CA SER A 219 -7.14 -6.27 17.22
C SER A 219 -7.42 -7.78 17.31
N LEU A 220 -6.55 -8.62 16.74
CA LEU A 220 -6.67 -10.08 16.83
C LEU A 220 -6.50 -10.55 18.28
N GLU A 221 -5.55 -10.02 19.01
CA GLU A 221 -5.36 -10.30 20.44
C GLU A 221 -6.59 -9.92 21.26
N SER A 222 -7.15 -8.72 21.02
CA SER A 222 -8.36 -8.25 21.68
C SER A 222 -9.56 -9.17 21.41
N LEU A 223 -9.73 -9.66 20.17
CA LEU A 223 -10.78 -10.62 19.82
C LEU A 223 -10.62 -11.94 20.59
N ARG A 224 -9.40 -12.47 20.69
CA ARG A 224 -9.12 -13.69 21.46
C ARG A 224 -9.40 -13.49 22.96
N ASN A 225 -9.04 -12.34 23.52
CA ASN A 225 -9.25 -12.02 24.94
C ASN A 225 -10.75 -11.96 25.32
N VAL A 226 -11.64 -11.67 24.37
CA VAL A 226 -13.10 -11.72 24.59
C VAL A 226 -13.72 -13.05 24.16
N GLY A 227 -12.91 -14.06 23.80
CA GLY A 227 -13.35 -15.42 23.48
C GLY A 227 -13.82 -15.62 22.03
N GLU A 228 -13.53 -14.68 21.13
CA GLU A 228 -13.84 -14.84 19.71
C GLU A 228 -12.87 -15.82 19.04
N GLU A 229 -13.42 -16.84 18.39
CA GLU A 229 -12.65 -17.87 17.68
C GLU A 229 -12.37 -17.52 16.21
N LYS A 230 -12.99 -16.47 15.70
CA LYS A 230 -12.92 -16.09 14.27
C LYS A 230 -12.63 -14.61 14.11
N GLY A 231 -11.74 -14.27 13.19
CA GLY A 231 -11.42 -12.91 12.81
C GLY A 231 -11.33 -12.76 11.28
N LEU A 232 -11.70 -11.59 10.77
CA LEU A 232 -11.57 -11.26 9.35
C LEU A 232 -10.62 -10.07 9.19
N ILE A 233 -9.55 -10.25 8.41
CA ILE A 233 -8.61 -9.18 8.06
C ILE A 233 -8.80 -8.84 6.58
N ILE A 234 -9.18 -7.59 6.30
CA ILE A 234 -9.29 -7.06 4.95
C ILE A 234 -8.14 -6.07 4.74
N SER A 235 -7.29 -6.34 3.79
CA SER A 235 -6.12 -5.49 3.48
C SER A 235 -5.79 -5.58 2.00
N ALA A 236 -5.25 -4.48 1.43
CA ALA A 236 -4.87 -4.40 0.02
C ALA A 236 -3.76 -5.43 -0.34
N THR A 237 -3.58 -5.71 -1.62
CA THR A 237 -2.45 -6.53 -2.09
C THR A 237 -1.12 -5.81 -1.82
N GLY A 238 -0.07 -6.57 -1.48
CA GLY A 238 1.27 -6.00 -1.22
C GLY A 238 1.47 -5.39 0.17
N THR A 239 0.47 -5.39 1.06
CA THR A 239 0.59 -4.85 2.43
C THR A 239 1.28 -5.78 3.42
N GLY A 240 1.75 -6.95 2.98
CA GLY A 240 2.42 -7.92 3.85
C GLY A 240 1.46 -8.78 4.69
N LYS A 241 0.27 -9.14 4.14
CA LYS A 241 -0.70 -10.00 4.83
C LYS A 241 -0.12 -11.34 5.29
N THR A 242 0.74 -11.96 4.49
CA THR A 242 1.39 -13.23 4.83
C THR A 242 2.36 -13.05 6.00
N ILE A 243 3.13 -11.95 6.00
CA ILE A 243 3.99 -11.58 7.12
C ILE A 243 3.16 -11.31 8.38
N LEU A 244 2.03 -10.58 8.25
CA LEU A 244 1.10 -10.34 9.35
C LEU A 244 0.58 -11.66 9.95
N CYS A 245 0.17 -12.60 9.10
CA CYS A 245 -0.27 -13.93 9.53
C CYS A 245 0.87 -14.68 10.28
N ALA A 246 2.09 -14.65 9.75
CA ALA A 246 3.25 -15.27 10.40
C ALA A 246 3.59 -14.61 11.74
N LEU A 247 3.48 -13.28 11.85
CA LEU A 247 3.67 -12.52 13.09
C LEU A 247 2.61 -12.86 14.14
N ASP A 248 1.35 -12.99 13.71
CA ASP A 248 0.24 -13.41 14.58
C ASP A 248 0.45 -14.83 15.11
N VAL A 249 0.81 -15.76 14.24
CA VAL A 249 1.16 -17.13 14.62
C VAL A 249 2.34 -17.17 15.60
N ARG A 250 3.35 -16.32 15.41
CA ARG A 250 4.48 -16.20 16.33
C ARG A 250 4.06 -15.67 17.70
N ALA A 251 3.16 -14.70 17.75
CA ALA A 251 2.65 -14.13 18.99
C ALA A 251 1.73 -15.08 19.74
N TYR A 252 0.84 -15.76 19.03
CA TYR A 252 -0.10 -16.73 19.60
C TYR A 252 0.58 -18.05 19.99
N SER A 253 1.62 -18.46 19.25
CA SER A 253 2.44 -19.67 19.48
C SER A 253 1.62 -20.97 19.58
N PRO A 254 0.80 -21.31 18.57
CA PRO A 254 0.02 -22.55 18.57
C PRO A 254 0.93 -23.78 18.44
N ASP A 255 0.46 -24.92 18.98
CA ASP A 255 1.15 -26.21 18.82
C ASP A 255 1.15 -26.67 17.37
N LYS A 256 0.06 -26.47 16.66
CA LYS A 256 -0.11 -26.75 15.22
C LYS A 256 -0.78 -25.58 14.52
N PHE A 257 -0.37 -25.34 13.28
CA PHE A 257 -0.90 -24.27 12.45
C PHE A 257 -1.20 -24.76 11.04
N LEU A 258 -2.34 -24.36 10.49
CA LEU A 258 -2.75 -24.70 9.14
C LEU A 258 -2.98 -23.41 8.30
N PHE A 259 -2.23 -23.29 7.21
CA PHE A 259 -2.38 -22.24 6.23
C PHE A 259 -3.02 -22.78 4.95
N ILE A 260 -4.16 -22.23 4.53
CA ILE A 260 -4.92 -22.75 3.39
C ILE A 260 -5.04 -21.69 2.31
N VAL A 261 -4.71 -22.05 1.08
CA VAL A 261 -4.93 -21.23 -0.12
C VAL A 261 -5.35 -22.09 -1.30
N HIS A 262 -5.78 -21.44 -2.38
CA HIS A 262 -6.22 -22.14 -3.60
C HIS A 262 -5.10 -22.44 -4.60
N ASN A 263 -3.91 -21.84 -4.44
CA ASN A 263 -2.83 -21.90 -5.43
C ASN A 263 -1.49 -22.31 -4.79
N GLU A 264 -0.83 -23.31 -5.37
CA GLU A 264 0.46 -23.84 -4.88
C GLU A 264 1.59 -22.79 -4.96
N GLY A 265 1.59 -21.89 -5.95
CA GLY A 265 2.56 -20.80 -6.05
C GLY A 265 2.45 -19.79 -4.89
N ILE A 266 1.24 -19.61 -4.33
CA ILE A 266 1.03 -18.78 -3.13
C ILE A 266 1.57 -19.50 -1.89
N LEU A 267 1.40 -20.81 -1.79
CA LEU A 267 1.95 -21.61 -0.68
C LEU A 267 3.46 -21.50 -0.58
N ASN A 268 4.17 -21.66 -1.69
CA ASN A 268 5.62 -21.59 -1.71
C ASN A 268 6.14 -20.22 -1.25
N ARG A 269 5.49 -19.14 -1.70
CA ARG A 269 5.83 -17.79 -1.22
C ARG A 269 5.50 -17.60 0.26
N ALA A 270 4.38 -18.15 0.72
CA ALA A 270 3.99 -18.04 2.12
C ALA A 270 5.00 -18.75 3.04
N ILE A 271 5.48 -19.94 2.69
CA ILE A 271 6.52 -20.65 3.44
C ILE A 271 7.80 -19.82 3.55
N GLU A 272 8.25 -19.22 2.45
CA GLU A 272 9.45 -18.36 2.47
C GLU A 272 9.28 -17.13 3.36
N GLU A 273 8.07 -16.52 3.39
CA GLU A 273 7.78 -15.42 4.28
C GLU A 273 7.68 -15.86 5.74
N PHE A 274 7.09 -17.02 6.03
CA PHE A 274 7.06 -17.61 7.37
C PHE A 274 8.48 -17.92 7.89
N LYS A 275 9.32 -18.54 7.09
CA LYS A 275 10.73 -18.82 7.45
C LYS A 275 11.48 -17.54 7.83
N LYS A 276 11.20 -16.40 7.19
CA LYS A 276 11.80 -15.11 7.58
C LYS A 276 11.35 -14.64 8.96
N VAL A 277 10.09 -14.92 9.34
CA VAL A 277 9.53 -14.55 10.66
C VAL A 277 9.98 -15.53 11.76
N PHE A 278 10.28 -16.79 11.39
CA PHE A 278 10.74 -17.85 12.27
C PHE A 278 12.16 -18.32 11.93
N PRO A 279 13.20 -17.46 12.01
CA PRO A 279 14.54 -17.76 11.52
C PRO A 279 15.29 -18.85 12.33
N TYR A 280 14.75 -19.26 13.47
CA TYR A 280 15.35 -20.28 14.36
C TYR A 280 14.49 -21.55 14.42
N GLU A 281 13.41 -21.62 13.66
CA GLU A 281 12.56 -22.82 13.59
C GLU A 281 13.20 -23.83 12.65
N ASP A 282 13.13 -25.13 12.99
CA ASP A 282 13.64 -26.19 12.13
C ASP A 282 12.88 -26.25 10.81
N GLU A 283 13.57 -26.44 9.70
CA GLU A 283 12.92 -26.53 8.38
C GLU A 283 11.93 -27.69 8.25
N SER A 284 12.14 -28.78 9.00
CA SER A 284 11.21 -29.93 9.04
C SER A 284 9.86 -29.59 9.64
N ASN A 285 9.76 -28.49 10.39
CA ASN A 285 8.49 -28.01 10.96
C ASN A 285 7.58 -27.30 9.92
N PHE A 286 8.11 -27.02 8.71
CA PHE A 286 7.33 -26.43 7.62
C PHE A 286 6.97 -27.50 6.59
N GLY A 287 5.71 -27.93 6.59
CA GLY A 287 5.22 -28.98 5.69
C GLY A 287 4.26 -28.50 4.62
N LEU A 288 4.20 -29.22 3.53
CA LEU A 288 3.30 -28.99 2.39
C LEU A 288 2.30 -30.12 2.26
N LEU A 289 1.01 -29.75 2.07
CA LEU A 289 -0.07 -30.66 1.69
C LEU A 289 -0.61 -30.24 0.32
N THR A 290 -0.03 -30.80 -0.73
CA THR A 290 -0.37 -30.55 -2.12
C THR A 290 -0.59 -31.86 -2.87
N GLY A 291 -0.88 -31.78 -4.16
CA GLY A 291 -0.99 -32.97 -5.01
C GLY A 291 0.28 -33.84 -5.03
N LYS A 292 1.44 -33.25 -4.73
CA LYS A 292 2.76 -33.89 -4.83
C LYS A 292 3.42 -34.19 -3.47
N ARG A 293 3.07 -33.45 -2.43
CA ARG A 293 3.67 -33.58 -1.08
C ARG A 293 2.58 -33.74 -0.03
N LYS A 294 2.85 -34.57 0.99
CA LYS A 294 1.90 -34.94 2.05
C LYS A 294 2.58 -34.95 3.42
N ASP A 295 3.08 -33.78 3.84
CA ASP A 295 3.82 -33.63 5.11
C ASP A 295 2.83 -33.38 6.28
N HIS A 296 2.03 -34.37 6.65
CA HIS A 296 0.89 -34.25 7.58
C HIS A 296 1.26 -33.86 9.01
N ASP A 297 2.46 -34.22 9.47
CA ASP A 297 2.87 -34.06 10.87
C ASP A 297 3.57 -32.74 11.17
N ALA A 298 3.78 -31.90 10.14
CA ALA A 298 4.47 -30.63 10.32
C ALA A 298 3.74 -29.71 11.32
N LYS A 299 4.51 -28.95 12.08
CA LYS A 299 3.97 -27.92 13.01
C LYS A 299 3.24 -26.83 12.24
N PHE A 300 3.85 -26.33 11.16
CA PHE A 300 3.24 -25.36 10.25
C PHE A 300 2.92 -26.05 8.93
N LEU A 301 1.66 -26.40 8.75
CA LEU A 301 1.18 -27.10 7.56
C LEU A 301 0.59 -26.11 6.56
N PHE A 302 1.10 -26.12 5.35
CA PHE A 302 0.63 -25.28 4.24
C PHE A 302 -0.10 -26.14 3.21
N ALA A 303 -1.39 -25.91 3.02
CA ALA A 303 -2.25 -26.76 2.21
C ALA A 303 -2.96 -26.01 1.08
N THR A 304 -3.11 -26.67 -0.07
CA THR A 304 -4.11 -26.21 -1.04
C THR A 304 -5.49 -26.73 -0.64
N ILE A 305 -6.52 -25.88 -0.79
CA ILE A 305 -7.89 -26.27 -0.47
C ILE A 305 -8.34 -27.52 -1.25
N GLN A 306 -7.91 -27.65 -2.52
CA GLN A 306 -8.23 -28.78 -3.39
C GLN A 306 -7.63 -30.09 -2.88
N THR A 307 -6.46 -30.06 -2.23
CA THR A 307 -5.85 -31.27 -1.66
C THR A 307 -6.42 -31.56 -0.30
N LEU A 308 -6.55 -30.54 0.56
CA LEU A 308 -7.09 -30.70 1.91
C LEU A 308 -8.52 -31.21 1.90
N SER A 309 -9.39 -30.78 0.97
CA SER A 309 -10.80 -31.19 0.88
C SER A 309 -11.02 -32.65 0.47
N LYS A 310 -9.99 -33.35 0.01
CA LYS A 310 -10.09 -34.77 -0.28
C LYS A 310 -10.29 -35.57 1.01
N LYS A 311 -11.29 -36.50 0.99
CA LYS A 311 -11.67 -37.30 2.14
C LYS A 311 -10.52 -38.05 2.80
N GLU A 312 -9.57 -38.51 1.99
CA GLU A 312 -8.35 -39.20 2.43
C GLU A 312 -7.38 -38.31 3.21
N ASN A 313 -7.40 -36.97 2.98
CA ASN A 313 -6.48 -36.02 3.61
C ASN A 313 -7.11 -35.38 4.86
N TYR A 314 -8.34 -34.82 4.78
CA TYR A 314 -8.90 -34.13 5.95
C TYR A 314 -9.26 -35.10 7.10
N LYS A 315 -9.53 -36.39 6.82
CA LYS A 315 -9.77 -37.40 7.84
C LYS A 315 -8.53 -37.77 8.68
N LEU A 316 -7.35 -37.38 8.25
CA LEU A 316 -6.12 -37.58 9.01
C LEU A 316 -6.03 -36.61 10.22
N PHE A 317 -6.81 -35.54 10.20
CA PHE A 317 -6.85 -34.54 11.25
C PHE A 317 -8.12 -34.72 12.10
N ASN A 318 -7.97 -34.72 13.40
CA ASN A 318 -9.12 -34.69 14.33
C ASN A 318 -9.65 -33.25 14.44
N SER A 319 -10.81 -33.07 15.09
CA SER A 319 -11.48 -31.76 15.20
C SER A 319 -10.67 -30.70 15.96
N ASN A 320 -9.66 -31.07 16.73
CA ASN A 320 -8.84 -30.20 17.56
C ASN A 320 -7.37 -30.28 17.18
N HIS A 321 -7.08 -30.56 15.90
CA HIS A 321 -5.69 -30.74 15.45
C HIS A 321 -4.96 -29.41 15.23
N PHE A 322 -5.68 -28.37 14.80
CA PHE A 322 -5.15 -27.05 14.52
C PHE A 322 -5.85 -25.97 15.33
#